data_f4d9c7c5eef368b0e4f7d9a46c3fc189
#
_entry.id   f4d9c7c5eef368b0e4f7d9a46c3fc189
#
_cell.length_a   1.000
_cell.length_b   1.000
_cell.length_c   1.000
_cell.angle_alpha   90.00
_cell.angle_beta   90.00
_cell.angle_gamma   90.00
#
_symmetry.space_group_name_H-M   'P 1'
#
loop_
_entity.id
_entity.type
_entity.pdbx_description
1 polymer ?
#
loop_
_entity_poly.entity_id
_entity_poly.type
_entity_poly.pdbx_seq_one_letter_code
_entity_poly.pdbx_strand_id
1 'polypeptide(L)'
;FLELAPSPAPRQAIEEVVQPTSEDFSALVLKIQANMDPNHHDRIVFMRICSGKFEKGMSVLHRQSNKTIRLSQPQQFLATERTIVEDAYPGDIIGVFDAGTMGVGDTLCAQKHKVTFGDFPVFPPEFFARVSPKDTMKRKQFQKGMTQLAQEGAVQIFEQPGALDSFVVGAVGMLQFEVLEYRLKNEYGVDLLNHTLPYSVARWIDGDV
;
A
#
# COMPACT_ATOMS: atom_id res chain seq x y z
N PHE A 1 12.25 25.24 13.39
CA PHE A 1 11.77 24.37 12.30
C PHE A 1 11.09 25.17 11.19
N LEU A 2 10.12 26.02 11.50
CA LEU A 2 9.35 26.83 10.52
C LEU A 2 10.23 27.77 9.67
N GLU A 3 11.37 28.20 10.17
CA GLU A 3 12.32 29.05 9.43
C GLU A 3 13.22 28.25 8.50
N LEU A 4 13.45 26.97 8.78
CA LEU A 4 14.42 26.14 8.07
C LEU A 4 13.77 25.10 7.14
N ALA A 5 12.56 24.64 7.45
CA ALA A 5 11.88 23.64 6.65
C ALA A 5 11.28 24.28 5.38
N PRO A 6 11.52 23.70 4.18
CA PRO A 6 10.90 24.19 2.97
C PRO A 6 9.38 23.93 3.01
N SER A 7 8.61 24.81 2.36
CA SER A 7 7.21 24.56 2.10
C SER A 7 7.02 23.29 1.25
N PRO A 8 5.85 22.64 1.32
CA PRO A 8 5.54 21.50 0.47
C PRO A 8 5.79 21.84 -1.01
N ALA A 9 6.55 21.00 -1.70
CA ALA A 9 6.86 21.19 -3.10
C ALA A 9 5.69 20.76 -4.01
N PRO A 10 5.53 21.39 -5.18
CA PRO A 10 4.63 20.92 -6.24
C PRO A 10 4.90 19.46 -6.60
N ARG A 11 3.86 18.73 -6.98
CA ARG A 11 3.99 17.33 -7.39
C ARG A 11 3.51 17.11 -8.80
N GLN A 12 4.33 16.41 -9.60
CA GLN A 12 3.96 16.03 -10.96
C GLN A 12 2.86 14.96 -10.92
N ALA A 13 1.74 15.22 -11.56
CA ALA A 13 0.72 14.25 -11.94
C ALA A 13 0.82 13.97 -13.43
N ILE A 14 0.09 12.97 -13.91
CA ILE A 14 0.06 12.63 -15.34
C ILE A 14 -0.52 13.79 -16.15
N GLU A 15 -1.60 14.39 -15.64
CA GLU A 15 -2.35 15.44 -16.32
C GLU A 15 -1.68 16.82 -16.19
N GLU A 16 -1.08 17.11 -15.01
CA GLU A 16 -0.56 18.45 -14.70
C GLU A 16 0.43 18.44 -13.52
N VAL A 17 1.00 19.61 -13.23
CA VAL A 17 1.76 19.84 -11.99
C VAL A 17 0.80 20.37 -10.91
N VAL A 18 0.54 19.55 -9.90
CA VAL A 18 -0.32 19.89 -8.78
C VAL A 18 0.43 20.81 -7.80
N GLN A 19 -0.11 22.01 -7.59
CA GLN A 19 0.45 22.98 -6.64
C GLN A 19 -0.13 22.74 -5.25
N PRO A 20 0.68 22.83 -4.18
CA PRO A 20 0.17 22.70 -2.80
C PRO A 20 -0.87 23.76 -2.45
N THR A 21 -0.85 24.91 -3.12
CA THR A 21 -1.79 26.01 -2.94
C THR A 21 -3.10 25.86 -3.71
N SER A 22 -3.25 24.79 -4.52
CA SER A 22 -4.50 24.50 -5.21
C SER A 22 -5.62 24.21 -4.20
N GLU A 23 -6.82 24.71 -4.45
CA GLU A 23 -7.99 24.51 -3.59
C GLU A 23 -8.55 23.09 -3.69
N ASP A 24 -8.34 22.42 -4.82
CA ASP A 24 -8.85 21.08 -5.05
C ASP A 24 -8.02 20.03 -4.31
N PHE A 25 -8.71 19.20 -3.54
CA PHE A 25 -8.07 18.15 -2.75
C PHE A 25 -7.41 17.09 -3.66
N SER A 26 -6.18 16.76 -3.34
CA SER A 26 -5.50 15.57 -3.84
C SER A 26 -4.55 14.98 -2.79
N ALA A 27 -4.44 13.66 -2.79
CA ALA A 27 -3.56 12.93 -1.89
C ALA A 27 -3.00 11.68 -2.58
N LEU A 28 -1.83 11.25 -2.13
CA LEU A 28 -1.12 10.07 -2.61
C LEU A 28 -0.94 9.09 -1.48
N VAL A 29 -1.30 7.83 -1.71
CA VAL A 29 -1.09 6.73 -0.78
C VAL A 29 0.39 6.38 -0.73
N LEU A 30 1.02 6.56 0.45
CA LEU A 30 2.45 6.32 0.65
C LEU A 30 2.74 4.93 1.21
N LYS A 31 1.89 4.45 2.11
CA LYS A 31 2.10 3.23 2.85
C LYS A 31 0.78 2.62 3.27
N ILE A 32 0.73 1.32 3.33
CA ILE A 32 -0.36 0.56 3.93
C ILE A 32 0.22 -0.26 5.07
N GLN A 33 -0.50 -0.32 6.17
CA GLN A 33 -0.14 -1.14 7.31
C GLN A 33 -1.39 -1.84 7.83
N ALA A 34 -1.38 -3.17 7.79
CA ALA A 34 -2.44 -4.00 8.34
C ALA A 34 -2.03 -4.55 9.70
N ASN A 35 -3.01 -5.01 10.47
CA ASN A 35 -2.83 -5.74 11.73
C ASN A 35 -1.92 -5.04 12.75
N MET A 36 -2.04 -3.71 12.89
CA MET A 36 -1.30 -2.96 13.92
C MET A 36 -1.70 -3.37 15.33
N ASP A 37 -2.97 -3.76 15.52
CA ASP A 37 -3.47 -4.35 16.76
C ASP A 37 -3.73 -5.85 16.51
N PRO A 38 -3.09 -6.76 17.28
CA PRO A 38 -3.31 -8.21 17.14
C PRO A 38 -4.77 -8.64 17.35
N ASN A 39 -5.55 -7.84 18.09
CA ASN A 39 -6.95 -8.13 18.37
C ASN A 39 -7.92 -7.55 17.34
N HIS A 40 -7.43 -6.67 16.48
CA HIS A 40 -8.23 -5.99 15.47
C HIS A 40 -7.54 -6.10 14.12
N HIS A 41 -8.23 -6.64 13.13
CA HIS A 41 -7.72 -6.73 11.75
C HIS A 41 -7.87 -5.38 11.05
N ASP A 42 -7.19 -4.37 11.59
CA ASP A 42 -7.17 -3.02 11.06
C ASP A 42 -6.29 -2.94 9.82
N ARG A 43 -6.75 -2.22 8.83
CA ARG A 43 -5.91 -1.80 7.71
C ARG A 43 -5.91 -0.28 7.66
N ILE A 44 -4.76 0.31 7.85
CA ILE A 44 -4.58 1.76 7.81
C ILE A 44 -3.78 2.12 6.58
N VAL A 45 -4.31 3.05 5.82
CA VAL A 45 -3.68 3.64 4.64
C VAL A 45 -3.14 5.00 5.03
N PHE A 46 -1.82 5.17 4.93
CA PHE A 46 -1.15 6.45 5.12
C PHE A 46 -1.08 7.18 3.80
N MET A 47 -1.63 8.38 3.77
CA MET A 47 -1.62 9.23 2.60
C MET A 47 -0.99 10.58 2.90
N ARG A 48 -0.25 11.12 1.95
CA ARG A 48 0.23 12.49 1.97
C ARG A 48 -0.73 13.38 1.20
N ILE A 49 -1.15 14.47 1.82
CA ILE A 49 -1.95 15.49 1.14
C ILE A 49 -1.04 16.29 0.23
N CYS A 50 -1.41 16.38 -1.05
CA CYS A 50 -0.64 17.08 -2.07
C CYS A 50 -1.20 18.46 -2.37
N SER A 51 -2.53 18.63 -2.32
CA SER A 51 -3.22 19.91 -2.51
C SER A 51 -4.57 19.93 -1.79
N GLY A 52 -5.13 21.11 -1.64
CA GLY A 52 -6.41 21.36 -1.00
C GLY A 52 -6.42 21.03 0.48
N LYS A 53 -7.57 21.11 1.10
CA LYS A 53 -7.79 20.83 2.51
C LYS A 53 -8.49 19.46 2.65
N PHE A 54 -7.97 18.62 3.52
CA PHE A 54 -8.67 17.43 3.99
C PHE A 54 -9.66 17.82 5.10
N GLU A 55 -10.86 17.27 5.03
CA GLU A 55 -11.85 17.36 6.10
C GLU A 55 -12.40 15.98 6.43
N LYS A 56 -12.55 15.68 7.71
CA LYS A 56 -13.05 14.40 8.21
C LYS A 56 -14.40 14.04 7.59
N GLY A 57 -14.46 12.84 7.02
CA GLY A 57 -15.68 12.32 6.40
C GLY A 57 -15.94 12.80 4.98
N MET A 58 -15.01 13.56 4.38
CA MET A 58 -15.11 13.95 2.99
C MET A 58 -15.15 12.74 2.04
N SER A 59 -15.80 12.92 0.89
CA SER A 59 -15.86 11.93 -0.17
C SER A 59 -14.91 12.31 -1.29
N VAL A 60 -14.05 11.39 -1.68
CA VAL A 60 -13.02 11.57 -2.70
C VAL A 60 -13.15 10.52 -3.79
N LEU A 61 -12.63 10.82 -4.97
CA LEU A 61 -12.50 9.87 -6.06
C LEU A 61 -11.19 9.09 -5.90
N HIS A 62 -11.27 7.78 -5.83
CA HIS A 62 -10.13 6.88 -5.95
C HIS A 62 -9.87 6.62 -7.44
N ARG A 63 -8.73 7.10 -7.95
CA ARG A 63 -8.47 7.16 -9.40
C ARG A 63 -8.32 5.79 -10.03
N GLN A 64 -7.63 4.86 -9.37
CA GLN A 64 -7.34 3.53 -9.91
C GLN A 64 -8.60 2.68 -10.06
N SER A 65 -9.54 2.75 -9.13
CA SER A 65 -10.82 2.02 -9.24
C SER A 65 -11.96 2.86 -9.83
N ASN A 66 -11.76 4.15 -10.01
CA ASN A 66 -12.78 5.15 -10.41
C ASN A 66 -14.04 5.14 -9.50
N LYS A 67 -13.87 4.84 -8.22
CA LYS A 67 -14.94 4.79 -7.22
C LYS A 67 -14.84 5.95 -6.25
N THR A 68 -15.98 6.42 -5.77
CA THR A 68 -16.04 7.38 -4.67
C THR A 68 -15.87 6.65 -3.35
N ILE A 69 -14.91 7.12 -2.55
CA ILE A 69 -14.59 6.58 -1.22
C ILE A 69 -14.81 7.69 -0.19
N ARG A 70 -15.43 7.34 0.93
CA ARG A 70 -15.57 8.24 2.07
C ARG A 70 -14.39 8.03 3.03
N LEU A 71 -13.63 9.09 3.30
CA LEU A 71 -12.51 9.06 4.23
C LEU A 71 -13.02 9.26 5.66
N SER A 72 -13.14 8.15 6.39
CA SER A 72 -13.63 8.13 7.76
C SER A 72 -12.51 7.89 8.76
N GLN A 73 -12.68 8.41 9.98
CA GLN A 73 -11.78 8.24 11.12
C GLN A 73 -10.30 8.52 10.80
N PRO A 74 -9.99 9.71 10.28
CA PRO A 74 -8.61 10.06 10.00
C PRO A 74 -7.83 10.15 11.30
N GLN A 75 -6.63 9.57 11.30
CA GLN A 75 -5.75 9.51 12.45
C GLN A 75 -4.39 10.09 12.08
N GLN A 76 -3.82 10.84 12.99
CA GLN A 76 -2.42 11.20 12.95
C GLN A 76 -1.68 10.37 14.00
N PHE A 77 -0.49 9.91 13.65
CA PHE A 77 0.32 9.07 14.51
C PHE A 77 1.51 9.86 15.00
N LEU A 78 1.64 9.97 16.32
CA LEU A 78 2.82 10.49 16.96
C LEU A 78 3.37 9.39 17.88
N ALA A 79 4.39 8.69 17.40
CA ALA A 79 4.90 7.45 18.03
C ALA A 79 3.78 6.40 18.20
N THR A 80 3.41 6.05 19.43
CA THR A 80 2.35 5.08 19.73
C THR A 80 0.97 5.73 19.91
N GLU A 81 0.92 7.06 20.02
CA GLU A 81 -0.33 7.78 20.25
C GLU A 81 -1.08 8.00 18.91
N ARG A 82 -2.38 7.76 18.95
CA ARG A 82 -3.30 8.00 17.83
C ARG A 82 -4.21 9.16 18.20
N THR A 83 -4.17 10.22 17.42
CA THR A 83 -5.07 11.36 17.56
C THR A 83 -5.99 11.45 16.35
N ILE A 84 -7.28 11.73 16.59
CA ILE A 84 -8.23 11.98 15.50
C ILE A 84 -7.95 13.37 14.94
N VAL A 85 -7.86 13.45 13.63
CA VAL A 85 -7.62 14.69 12.90
C VAL A 85 -8.92 15.16 12.25
N GLU A 86 -9.35 16.36 12.53
CA GLU A 86 -10.56 16.93 11.92
C GLU A 86 -10.25 17.51 10.53
N ASP A 87 -9.08 18.12 10.38
CA ASP A 87 -8.59 18.69 9.13
C ASP A 87 -7.07 18.47 8.97
N ALA A 88 -6.61 18.52 7.72
CA ALA A 88 -5.19 18.43 7.39
C ALA A 88 -4.91 19.16 6.06
N TYR A 89 -3.65 19.56 5.86
CA TYR A 89 -3.22 20.47 4.80
C TYR A 89 -2.12 19.86 3.94
N PRO A 90 -1.80 20.43 2.76
CA PRO A 90 -0.74 19.96 1.90
C PRO A 90 0.59 19.80 2.64
N GLY A 91 1.20 18.62 2.49
CA GLY A 91 2.41 18.21 3.21
C GLY A 91 2.13 17.29 4.40
N ASP A 92 0.94 17.34 5.00
CA ASP A 92 0.56 16.46 6.10
C ASP A 92 0.41 15.01 5.64
N ILE A 93 0.73 14.08 6.54
CA ILE A 93 0.50 12.65 6.38
C ILE A 93 -0.56 12.23 7.40
N ILE A 94 -1.65 11.67 6.89
CA ILE A 94 -2.74 11.15 7.72
C ILE A 94 -2.97 9.67 7.43
N GLY A 95 -3.42 8.92 8.42
CA GLY A 95 -3.87 7.55 8.28
C GLY A 95 -5.39 7.47 8.23
N VAL A 96 -5.94 6.68 7.32
CA VAL A 96 -7.39 6.40 7.26
C VAL A 96 -7.61 4.90 7.24
N PHE A 97 -8.73 4.46 7.80
CA PHE A 97 -9.12 3.06 7.69
C PHE A 97 -9.58 2.74 6.26
N ASP A 98 -9.15 1.58 5.77
CA ASP A 98 -9.50 1.06 4.45
C ASP A 98 -9.91 -0.41 4.53
N ALA A 99 -10.95 -0.77 3.83
CA ALA A 99 -11.46 -2.15 3.76
C ALA A 99 -10.69 -3.04 2.74
N GLY A 100 -9.56 -2.58 2.21
CA GLY A 100 -8.79 -3.32 1.20
C GLY A 100 -8.96 -2.80 -0.22
N THR A 101 -9.38 -1.54 -0.36
CA THR A 101 -9.64 -0.94 -1.68
C THR A 101 -8.42 -0.24 -2.26
N MET A 102 -7.58 0.36 -1.41
CA MET A 102 -6.46 1.21 -1.82
C MET A 102 -5.15 0.42 -1.87
N GLY A 103 -4.29 0.79 -2.80
CA GLY A 103 -2.92 0.32 -2.95
C GLY A 103 -1.89 1.42 -2.69
N VAL A 104 -0.63 1.06 -2.44
CA VAL A 104 0.48 2.02 -2.39
C VAL A 104 0.66 2.62 -3.79
N GLY A 105 0.79 3.95 -3.87
CA GLY A 105 0.84 4.69 -5.13
C GLY A 105 -0.54 5.18 -5.62
N ASP A 106 -1.64 4.73 -5.02
CA ASP A 106 -2.97 5.16 -5.42
C ASP A 106 -3.19 6.65 -5.16
N THR A 107 -3.96 7.26 -6.05
CA THR A 107 -4.33 8.68 -5.99
C THR A 107 -5.76 8.85 -5.54
N LEU A 108 -5.96 9.74 -4.58
CA LEU A 108 -7.26 10.24 -4.15
C LEU A 108 -7.40 11.71 -4.53
N CYS A 109 -8.51 12.11 -5.14
CA CYS A 109 -8.70 13.48 -5.55
C CYS A 109 -10.16 13.94 -5.43
N ALA A 110 -10.37 15.26 -5.55
CA ALA A 110 -11.70 15.81 -5.66
C ALA A 110 -12.39 15.30 -6.94
N GLN A 111 -13.71 15.03 -6.87
CA GLN A 111 -14.46 14.50 -8.03
C GLN A 111 -14.45 15.44 -9.24
N LYS A 112 -14.41 16.75 -8.97
CA LYS A 112 -14.43 17.80 -10.00
C LYS A 112 -13.05 18.04 -10.66
N HIS A 113 -11.97 17.63 -9.99
CA HIS A 113 -10.60 17.84 -10.45
C HIS A 113 -9.82 16.52 -10.42
N LYS A 114 -9.78 15.86 -11.58
CA LYS A 114 -9.25 14.50 -11.70
C LYS A 114 -7.76 14.55 -12.04
N VAL A 115 -6.93 14.29 -11.05
CA VAL A 115 -5.48 14.14 -11.22
C VAL A 115 -5.05 12.71 -10.87
N THR A 116 -3.94 12.25 -11.44
CA THR A 116 -3.35 10.93 -11.17
C THR A 116 -1.86 11.10 -10.97
N PHE A 117 -1.38 10.79 -9.78
CA PHE A 117 0.07 10.78 -9.53
C PHE A 117 0.68 9.51 -10.13
N GLY A 118 1.92 9.63 -10.62
CA GLY A 118 2.66 8.49 -11.12
C GLY A 118 3.01 7.49 -10.01
N ASP A 119 3.19 6.25 -10.42
CA ASP A 119 3.56 5.16 -9.53
C ASP A 119 4.91 5.40 -8.84
N PHE A 120 5.06 4.82 -7.66
CA PHE A 120 6.37 4.77 -7.01
C PHE A 120 7.31 3.85 -7.79
N PRO A 121 8.60 4.20 -7.89
CA PRO A 121 9.58 3.28 -8.44
C PRO A 121 9.62 2.01 -7.58
N VAL A 122 9.34 0.87 -8.22
CA VAL A 122 9.42 -0.45 -7.58
C VAL A 122 10.78 -1.05 -7.92
N PHE A 123 11.55 -1.42 -6.91
CA PHE A 123 12.80 -2.14 -7.13
C PHE A 123 12.50 -3.55 -7.67
N PRO A 124 13.14 -3.97 -8.76
CA PRO A 124 12.98 -5.33 -9.26
C PRO A 124 13.48 -6.33 -8.22
N PRO A 125 12.82 -7.48 -8.07
CA PRO A 125 13.29 -8.52 -7.17
C PRO A 125 14.57 -9.17 -7.71
N GLU A 126 15.50 -9.48 -6.80
CA GLU A 126 16.76 -10.15 -7.08
C GLU A 126 16.77 -11.60 -6.58
N PHE A 127 15.92 -11.90 -5.59
CA PHE A 127 15.79 -13.21 -4.97
C PHE A 127 14.38 -13.75 -5.17
N PHE A 128 14.28 -15.04 -5.47
CA PHE A 128 13.00 -15.70 -5.72
C PHE A 128 12.86 -16.97 -4.91
N ALA A 129 11.66 -17.21 -4.40
CA ALA A 129 11.33 -18.44 -3.71
C ALA A 129 9.91 -18.88 -4.02
N ARG A 130 9.67 -20.18 -4.04
CA ARG A 130 8.33 -20.75 -4.02
C ARG A 130 7.91 -20.93 -2.57
N VAL A 131 6.78 -20.34 -2.21
CA VAL A 131 6.22 -20.44 -0.87
C VAL A 131 4.86 -21.12 -0.89
N SER A 132 4.63 -21.98 0.10
CA SER A 132 3.36 -22.67 0.29
C SER A 132 3.09 -22.88 1.78
N PRO A 133 1.84 -23.05 2.21
CA PRO A 133 1.55 -23.34 3.61
C PRO A 133 1.97 -24.77 3.95
N LYS A 134 2.55 -25.01 5.13
CA LYS A 134 2.84 -26.34 5.64
C LYS A 134 1.57 -27.15 5.86
N ASP A 135 0.51 -26.48 6.30
CA ASP A 135 -0.82 -27.05 6.53
C ASP A 135 -1.78 -26.59 5.43
N THR A 136 -2.22 -27.53 4.60
CA THR A 136 -3.17 -27.26 3.51
C THR A 136 -4.55 -26.78 3.97
N MET A 137 -4.93 -27.05 5.22
CA MET A 137 -6.18 -26.53 5.80
C MET A 137 -6.13 -25.01 6.00
N LYS A 138 -4.95 -24.42 6.10
CA LYS A 138 -4.73 -22.97 6.25
C LYS A 138 -4.60 -22.21 4.93
N ARG A 139 -4.97 -22.84 3.82
CA ARG A 139 -4.85 -22.24 2.49
C ARG A 139 -5.53 -20.87 2.36
N LYS A 140 -6.74 -20.69 2.92
CA LYS A 140 -7.46 -19.42 2.85
C LYS A 140 -6.73 -18.30 3.60
N GLN A 141 -6.20 -18.61 4.79
CA GLN A 141 -5.40 -17.68 5.59
C GLN A 141 -4.10 -17.34 4.87
N PHE A 142 -3.45 -18.33 4.26
CA PHE A 142 -2.26 -18.16 3.45
C PHE A 142 -2.50 -17.21 2.28
N GLN A 143 -3.52 -17.46 1.46
CA GLN A 143 -3.86 -16.60 0.32
C GLN A 143 -4.17 -15.16 0.77
N LYS A 144 -4.99 -15.01 1.83
CA LYS A 144 -5.30 -13.71 2.40
C LYS A 144 -4.03 -12.97 2.87
N GLY A 145 -3.18 -13.65 3.64
CA GLY A 145 -1.94 -13.06 4.16
C GLY A 145 -0.98 -12.67 3.04
N MET A 146 -0.76 -13.55 2.06
CA MET A 146 0.09 -13.25 0.91
C MET A 146 -0.39 -12.02 0.13
N THR A 147 -1.68 -11.95 -0.19
CA THR A 147 -2.27 -10.80 -0.90
C THR A 147 -2.11 -9.51 -0.12
N GLN A 148 -2.37 -9.52 1.19
CA GLN A 148 -2.24 -8.32 2.02
C GLN A 148 -0.78 -7.86 2.14
N LEU A 149 0.15 -8.78 2.38
CA LEU A 149 1.58 -8.45 2.49
C LEU A 149 2.17 -7.93 1.17
N ALA A 150 1.70 -8.45 0.03
CA ALA A 150 2.07 -7.92 -1.28
C ALA A 150 1.51 -6.50 -1.50
N GLN A 151 0.26 -6.23 -1.11
CA GLN A 151 -0.34 -4.90 -1.19
C GLN A 151 0.35 -3.86 -0.31
N GLU A 152 0.97 -4.29 0.79
CA GLU A 152 1.82 -3.44 1.63
C GLU A 152 3.20 -3.17 1.02
N GLY A 153 3.56 -3.86 -0.06
CA GLY A 153 4.86 -3.75 -0.71
C GLY A 153 5.99 -4.54 0.00
N ALA A 154 5.64 -5.45 0.91
CA ALA A 154 6.62 -6.26 1.63
C ALA A 154 7.38 -7.20 0.69
N VAL A 155 6.69 -7.78 -0.27
CA VAL A 155 7.22 -8.68 -1.31
C VAL A 155 6.41 -8.54 -2.59
N GLN A 156 6.96 -9.00 -3.71
CA GLN A 156 6.22 -9.18 -4.96
C GLN A 156 5.76 -10.63 -5.08
N ILE A 157 4.51 -10.85 -5.49
CA ILE A 157 3.98 -12.19 -5.72
C ILE A 157 3.70 -12.39 -7.20
N PHE A 158 4.06 -13.58 -7.69
CA PHE A 158 3.82 -14.01 -9.06
C PHE A 158 2.97 -15.28 -9.01
N GLU A 159 1.83 -15.23 -9.67
CA GLU A 159 0.92 -16.36 -9.74
C GLU A 159 1.33 -17.27 -10.90
N GLN A 160 1.47 -18.57 -10.62
CA GLN A 160 1.70 -19.55 -11.66
C GLN A 160 0.36 -20.19 -12.03
N PRO A 161 -0.07 -20.16 -13.30
CA PRO A 161 -1.30 -20.80 -13.72
C PRO A 161 -1.34 -22.28 -13.31
N GLY A 162 -2.41 -22.68 -12.64
CA GLY A 162 -2.58 -24.06 -12.16
C GLY A 162 -1.97 -24.38 -10.79
N ALA A 163 -1.16 -23.48 -10.21
CA ALA A 163 -0.60 -23.66 -8.88
C ALA A 163 -1.48 -22.95 -7.82
N LEU A 164 -2.54 -23.63 -7.38
CA LEU A 164 -3.54 -23.05 -6.46
C LEU A 164 -3.04 -22.87 -5.02
N ASP A 165 -1.96 -23.56 -4.62
CA ASP A 165 -1.52 -23.67 -3.22
C ASP A 165 -0.13 -23.09 -2.98
N SER A 166 0.46 -22.43 -3.98
CA SER A 166 1.77 -21.82 -3.87
C SER A 166 1.88 -20.54 -4.67
N PHE A 167 2.76 -19.65 -4.20
CA PHE A 167 3.16 -18.45 -4.93
C PHE A 167 4.64 -18.47 -5.20
N VAL A 168 5.05 -17.91 -6.32
CA VAL A 168 6.44 -17.49 -6.50
C VAL A 168 6.55 -16.07 -5.90
N VAL A 169 7.46 -15.90 -4.97
CA VAL A 169 7.70 -14.64 -4.29
C VAL A 169 9.02 -14.08 -4.73
N GLY A 170 9.02 -12.81 -5.11
CA GLY A 170 10.23 -12.05 -5.41
C GLY A 170 10.50 -11.02 -4.31
N ALA A 171 11.74 -10.90 -3.92
CA ALA A 171 12.23 -9.97 -2.91
C ALA A 171 13.51 -9.28 -3.36
N VAL A 172 13.73 -8.05 -2.91
CA VAL A 172 14.96 -7.31 -3.17
C VAL A 172 16.12 -7.84 -2.31
N GLY A 173 15.81 -8.39 -1.13
CA GLY A 173 16.80 -8.95 -0.22
C GLY A 173 16.28 -10.16 0.55
N MET A 174 17.20 -11.03 0.98
CA MET A 174 16.86 -12.28 1.68
C MET A 174 16.08 -12.07 2.98
N LEU A 175 16.34 -11.00 3.73
CA LEU A 175 15.62 -10.67 4.96
C LEU A 175 14.11 -10.49 4.75
N GLN A 176 13.66 -10.11 3.56
CA GLN A 176 12.24 -9.97 3.28
C GLN A 176 11.50 -11.31 3.36
N PHE A 177 12.16 -12.43 3.06
CA PHE A 177 11.56 -13.76 3.25
C PHE A 177 11.41 -14.12 4.72
N GLU A 178 12.36 -13.75 5.56
CA GLU A 178 12.27 -13.97 7.00
C GLU A 178 11.13 -13.14 7.62
N VAL A 179 11.01 -11.89 7.19
CA VAL A 179 9.89 -11.00 7.60
C VAL A 179 8.56 -11.56 7.10
N LEU A 180 8.48 -12.06 5.86
CA LEU A 180 7.28 -12.69 5.31
C LEU A 180 6.86 -13.91 6.15
N GLU A 181 7.80 -14.79 6.46
CA GLU A 181 7.55 -15.99 7.27
C GLU A 181 7.09 -15.62 8.68
N TYR A 182 7.79 -14.69 9.32
CA TYR A 182 7.44 -14.21 10.66
C TYR A 182 6.03 -13.60 10.69
N ARG A 183 5.69 -12.74 9.73
CA ARG A 183 4.38 -12.09 9.66
C ARG A 183 3.26 -13.06 9.36
N LEU A 184 3.44 -13.99 8.41
CA LEU A 184 2.43 -15.01 8.12
C LEU A 184 2.17 -15.92 9.31
N LYS A 185 3.21 -16.27 10.05
CA LYS A 185 3.06 -17.07 11.27
C LYS A 185 2.32 -16.32 12.37
N ASN A 186 2.72 -15.10 12.66
CA ASN A 186 2.20 -14.36 13.83
C ASN A 186 0.88 -13.64 13.56
N GLU A 187 0.64 -13.16 12.35
CA GLU A 187 -0.57 -12.41 12.01
C GLU A 187 -1.68 -13.30 11.42
N TYR A 188 -1.30 -14.36 10.71
CA TYR A 188 -2.25 -15.24 10.01
C TYR A 188 -2.24 -16.69 10.52
N GLY A 189 -1.34 -17.03 11.43
CA GLY A 189 -1.20 -18.36 11.99
C GLY A 189 -0.73 -19.41 10.99
N VAL A 190 0.00 -19.01 9.94
CA VAL A 190 0.43 -19.89 8.84
C VAL A 190 1.94 -20.10 8.89
N ASP A 191 2.35 -21.37 9.06
CA ASP A 191 3.76 -21.78 8.86
C ASP A 191 4.02 -22.05 7.38
N LEU A 192 5.17 -21.56 6.86
CA LEU A 192 5.55 -21.68 5.46
C LEU A 192 6.52 -22.83 5.19
N LEU A 193 6.38 -23.40 4.00
CA LEU A 193 7.45 -24.07 3.26
C LEU A 193 8.04 -23.03 2.29
N ASN A 194 9.33 -22.84 2.36
CA ASN A 194 10.07 -21.88 1.53
C ASN A 194 11.14 -22.66 0.74
N HIS A 195 11.06 -22.59 -0.59
CA HIS A 195 12.02 -23.19 -1.50
C HIS A 195 12.61 -22.13 -2.42
N THR A 196 13.88 -21.82 -2.23
CA THR A 196 14.62 -20.88 -3.08
C THR A 196 14.62 -21.35 -4.53
N LEU A 197 14.38 -20.40 -5.44
CA LEU A 197 14.40 -20.64 -6.88
C LEU A 197 15.65 -20.00 -7.52
N PRO A 198 16.24 -20.63 -8.55
CA PRO A 198 17.43 -20.14 -9.23
C PRO A 198 17.10 -19.03 -10.25
N TYR A 199 16.12 -18.17 -9.93
CA TYR A 199 15.77 -17.02 -10.75
C TYR A 199 16.52 -15.79 -10.25
N SER A 200 16.93 -14.93 -11.17
CA SER A 200 17.62 -13.68 -10.86
C SER A 200 16.90 -12.44 -11.39
N VAL A 201 15.82 -12.64 -12.17
CA VAL A 201 15.10 -11.54 -12.81
C VAL A 201 13.66 -11.94 -13.12
N ALA A 202 12.73 -11.01 -12.95
CA ALA A 202 11.38 -11.08 -13.50
C ALA A 202 11.26 -10.02 -14.60
N ARG A 203 10.59 -10.37 -15.71
CA ARG A 203 10.33 -9.45 -16.82
C ARG A 203 8.89 -9.58 -17.26
N TRP A 204 8.29 -8.45 -17.57
CA TRP A 204 6.99 -8.36 -18.17
C TRP A 204 7.15 -8.39 -19.68
N ILE A 205 6.27 -9.09 -20.36
CA ILE A 205 6.22 -9.14 -21.82
C ILE A 205 4.98 -8.36 -22.25
N ASP A 206 5.19 -7.34 -23.07
CA ASP A 206 4.12 -6.58 -23.73
C ASP A 206 3.86 -7.22 -25.09
N GLY A 207 2.61 -7.60 -25.38
CA GLY A 207 2.18 -8.21 -26.63
C GLY A 207 1.24 -9.41 -26.42
N ASP A 208 0.64 -9.86 -27.53
CA ASP A 208 -0.16 -11.08 -27.54
C ASP A 208 0.78 -12.30 -27.37
N VAL A 209 0.54 -13.10 -26.34
CA VAL A 209 1.26 -14.36 -26.06
C VAL A 209 0.37 -15.54 -26.42
#